data_eaaf151bf768aa5e336a6050decb10c8
#
_entry.id   eaaf151bf768aa5e336a6050decb10c8
#
_cell.length_a   1.000
_cell.length_b   1.000
_cell.length_c   1.000
_cell.angle_alpha   90.00
_cell.angle_beta   90.00
_cell.angle_gamma   90.00
#
_symmetry.space_group_name_H-M   'P 1'
#
loop_
_entity.id
_entity.type
_entity.pdbx_description
1 polymer ?
#
loop_
_entity_poly.entity_id
_entity_poly.type
_entity_poly.pdbx_seq_one_letter_code
_entity_poly.pdbx_strand_id
1 'polypeptide(L)'
;MFEITNYSYIRYIHSFEWAILTFYILLILGMAFFYQTLQIRKDPIYRFYVKGVFIKLASSVAFCVIYIYYYNGGDTVSYYETARSLTNLMVHDFGNYLTVITQKATLENYFLFDQSTGYPWPYMYYDSQTFFVAKVMAPILLIAFKSYLVSSVILSWISFFGMWKLFTTICRYYPGIETKLSFALLFLPSALFWGSGILKDTMTFSAVCWYIYAFERLLAGNNRIRALLILAVASYFLISIKPYILIALFPGSMIWFFHARISRVQVKLIKYGAIPFIYAMAFVIGFGVLSALGNSLGKFSVDRMLETASVTQKDLKQDYYQGSSFDIGDFEPTIAGVAGKAPAAMVVGMFRPFIWEARNVVMLASGLENLIFLLLALAISYRIITGPGRFFKLLFENPLILFMFSYSVIFSILVGMSTSNFGALVRFKLPFLSIFVCVLIVIYEFYRKESALAKMAQTLR
;
A
#
# COMPACT_ATOMS: atom_id res chain seq x y z
N MET A 1 32.49 -22.91 -1.17
CA MET A 1 31.41 -22.99 -0.18
C MET A 1 31.79 -22.03 0.94
N PHE A 2 31.35 -20.77 0.86
CA PHE A 2 31.67 -19.76 1.88
C PHE A 2 30.72 -19.99 3.02
N GLU A 3 31.21 -20.51 4.15
CA GLU A 3 30.49 -20.44 5.42
C GLU A 3 30.35 -18.97 5.81
N ILE A 4 29.18 -18.40 5.54
CA ILE A 4 28.79 -17.09 6.04
C ILE A 4 28.36 -17.30 7.50
N THR A 5 29.35 -17.54 8.34
CA THR A 5 29.20 -17.64 9.78
C THR A 5 29.19 -16.22 10.32
N ASN A 6 28.03 -15.67 10.60
CA ASN A 6 27.73 -14.57 11.55
C ASN A 6 26.54 -13.70 11.14
N TYR A 7 25.46 -14.32 10.62
CA TYR A 7 24.19 -13.64 10.66
C TYR A 7 23.53 -13.93 12.02
N SER A 8 23.71 -13.01 12.96
CA SER A 8 22.97 -13.07 14.22
C SER A 8 21.54 -12.63 13.97
N TYR A 9 20.61 -13.57 13.74
CA TYR A 9 19.19 -13.27 13.80
C TYR A 9 18.88 -12.58 15.14
N ILE A 10 18.11 -11.50 15.09
CA ILE A 10 17.57 -10.91 16.29
C ILE A 10 16.61 -11.93 16.90
N ARG A 11 17.04 -12.55 17.99
CA ARG A 11 16.23 -13.54 18.72
C ARG A 11 15.41 -12.91 19.83
N TYR A 12 15.76 -11.71 20.27
CA TYR A 12 15.06 -10.96 21.33
C TYR A 12 15.36 -9.46 21.22
N ILE A 13 14.47 -8.69 21.82
CA ILE A 13 14.59 -7.24 21.90
C ILE A 13 15.32 -6.91 23.20
N HIS A 14 16.41 -6.19 23.10
CA HIS A 14 17.22 -5.82 24.28
C HIS A 14 16.51 -4.79 25.17
N SER A 15 16.74 -4.85 26.47
CA SER A 15 16.12 -3.92 27.44
C SER A 15 16.38 -2.46 27.13
N PHE A 16 17.58 -2.11 26.64
CA PHE A 16 17.90 -0.73 26.27
C PHE A 16 17.06 -0.20 25.11
N GLU A 17 16.64 -1.09 24.16
CA GLU A 17 15.79 -0.68 23.03
C GLU A 17 14.43 -0.19 23.52
N TRP A 18 13.89 -0.78 24.59
CA TRP A 18 12.62 -0.32 25.17
C TRP A 18 12.74 1.07 25.80
N ALA A 19 13.89 1.39 26.42
CA ALA A 19 14.13 2.72 26.99
C ALA A 19 14.21 3.79 25.89
N ILE A 20 14.99 3.53 24.84
CA ILE A 20 15.10 4.43 23.68
C ILE A 20 13.76 4.56 22.97
N LEU A 21 13.04 3.44 22.76
CA LEU A 21 11.71 3.43 22.17
C LEU A 21 10.73 4.33 22.92
N THR A 22 10.71 4.24 24.26
CA THR A 22 9.83 5.07 25.10
C THR A 22 10.12 6.55 24.88
N PHE A 23 11.40 6.93 24.84
CA PHE A 23 11.79 8.31 24.53
C PHE A 23 11.27 8.76 23.16
N TYR A 24 11.47 7.97 22.10
CA TYR A 24 10.98 8.32 20.75
C TYR A 24 9.46 8.39 20.68
N ILE A 25 8.74 7.46 21.30
CA ILE A 25 7.26 7.49 21.34
C ILE A 25 6.76 8.76 22.02
N LEU A 26 7.32 9.12 23.18
CA LEU A 26 6.94 10.34 23.89
C LEU A 26 7.26 11.60 23.09
N LEU A 27 8.44 11.65 22.45
CA LEU A 27 8.84 12.74 21.57
C LEU A 27 7.86 12.90 20.39
N ILE A 28 7.56 11.81 19.68
CA ILE A 28 6.66 11.82 18.52
C ILE A 28 5.23 12.20 18.93
N LEU A 29 4.73 11.67 20.04
CA LEU A 29 3.39 12.00 20.55
C LEU A 29 3.33 13.45 21.02
N GLY A 30 4.38 13.96 21.66
CA GLY A 30 4.50 15.38 22.06
C GLY A 30 4.44 16.30 20.84
N MET A 31 5.23 15.99 19.79
CA MET A 31 5.16 16.72 18.51
C MET A 31 3.79 16.63 17.85
N ALA A 32 3.17 15.45 17.87
CA ALA A 32 1.85 15.24 17.29
C ALA A 32 0.77 16.02 18.05
N PHE A 33 0.82 16.04 19.38
CA PHE A 33 -0.09 16.81 20.22
C PHE A 33 0.07 18.31 19.99
N PHE A 34 1.29 18.81 19.97
CA PHE A 34 1.57 20.22 19.66
C PHE A 34 1.05 20.61 18.27
N TYR A 35 1.30 19.79 17.26
CA TYR A 35 0.81 20.02 15.92
C TYR A 35 -0.73 20.01 15.86
N GLN A 36 -1.37 19.04 16.52
CA GLN A 36 -2.84 19.00 16.62
C GLN A 36 -3.41 20.25 17.26
N THR A 37 -2.84 20.75 18.38
CA THR A 37 -3.35 21.94 19.07
C THR A 37 -3.29 23.19 18.19
N LEU A 38 -2.27 23.31 17.34
CA LEU A 38 -2.13 24.42 16.39
C LEU A 38 -3.15 24.34 15.24
N GLN A 39 -3.55 23.15 14.84
CA GLN A 39 -4.36 22.94 13.64
C GLN A 39 -5.85 22.73 13.93
N ILE A 40 -6.22 22.21 15.08
CA ILE A 40 -7.61 21.81 15.40
C ILE A 40 -8.58 23.01 15.41
N ARG A 41 -8.07 24.21 15.72
CA ARG A 41 -8.86 25.46 15.67
C ARG A 41 -9.19 25.89 14.23
N LYS A 42 -8.36 25.47 13.25
CA LYS A 42 -8.53 25.81 11.83
C LYS A 42 -9.38 24.75 11.11
N ASP A 43 -9.22 23.49 11.50
CA ASP A 43 -9.93 22.37 10.89
C ASP A 43 -10.20 21.28 11.95
N PRO A 44 -11.48 21.04 12.30
CA PRO A 44 -11.86 20.04 13.30
C PRO A 44 -11.45 18.59 12.95
N ILE A 45 -11.05 18.32 11.71
CA ILE A 45 -10.57 17.00 11.28
C ILE A 45 -9.32 16.57 12.05
N TYR A 46 -8.54 17.52 12.55
CA TYR A 46 -7.33 17.25 13.32
C TYR A 46 -7.60 16.56 14.67
N ARG A 47 -8.87 16.46 15.13
CA ARG A 47 -9.26 15.63 16.29
C ARG A 47 -8.84 14.15 16.16
N PHE A 48 -8.60 13.68 14.94
CA PHE A 48 -8.15 12.32 14.65
C PHE A 48 -6.61 12.17 14.59
N TYR A 49 -5.85 13.29 14.55
CA TYR A 49 -4.41 13.25 14.26
C TYR A 49 -3.61 12.50 15.32
N VAL A 50 -3.66 12.92 16.58
CA VAL A 50 -2.93 12.27 17.69
C VAL A 50 -3.38 10.82 17.87
N LYS A 51 -4.69 10.56 17.77
CA LYS A 51 -5.23 9.20 17.85
C LYS A 51 -4.67 8.30 16.74
N GLY A 52 -4.61 8.83 15.52
CA GLY A 52 -4.02 8.12 14.38
C GLY A 52 -2.52 7.85 14.54
N VAL A 53 -1.74 8.84 14.99
CA VAL A 53 -0.32 8.66 15.30
C VAL A 53 -0.15 7.60 16.38
N PHE A 54 -0.86 7.72 17.50
CA PHE A 54 -0.74 6.78 18.62
C PHE A 54 -0.99 5.33 18.20
N ILE A 55 -2.11 5.07 17.52
CA ILE A 55 -2.45 3.69 17.11
C ILE A 55 -1.46 3.16 16.08
N LYS A 56 -0.92 4.04 15.22
CA LYS A 56 0.09 3.68 14.23
C LYS A 56 1.41 3.25 14.89
N LEU A 57 1.88 3.99 15.91
CA LEU A 57 3.07 3.63 16.67
C LEU A 57 2.84 2.35 17.48
N ALA A 58 1.69 2.21 18.16
CA ALA A 58 1.32 1.00 18.88
C ALA A 58 1.30 -0.23 17.97
N SER A 59 0.75 -0.08 16.76
CA SER A 59 0.75 -1.14 15.75
C SER A 59 2.15 -1.51 15.28
N SER A 60 3.08 -0.55 15.21
CA SER A 60 4.49 -0.82 14.87
C SER A 60 5.18 -1.64 15.94
N VAL A 61 4.95 -1.30 17.20
CA VAL A 61 5.49 -2.08 18.34
C VAL A 61 4.91 -3.49 18.34
N ALA A 62 3.58 -3.62 18.20
CA ALA A 62 2.91 -4.92 18.13
C ALA A 62 3.42 -5.77 16.97
N PHE A 63 3.62 -5.16 15.80
CA PHE A 63 4.21 -5.81 14.64
C PHE A 63 5.60 -6.37 14.95
N CYS A 64 6.50 -5.57 15.52
CA CYS A 64 7.85 -5.99 15.87
C CYS A 64 7.86 -7.15 16.88
N VAL A 65 7.04 -7.05 17.93
CA VAL A 65 6.91 -8.10 18.97
C VAL A 65 6.40 -9.41 18.35
N ILE A 66 5.35 -9.35 17.52
CA ILE A 66 4.82 -10.55 16.87
C ILE A 66 5.83 -11.16 15.91
N TYR A 67 6.57 -10.36 15.13
CA TYR A 67 7.57 -10.89 14.22
C TYR A 67 8.76 -11.54 14.93
N ILE A 68 9.22 -10.97 16.04
CA ILE A 68 10.34 -11.54 16.80
C ILE A 68 9.92 -12.79 17.59
N TYR A 69 8.80 -12.72 18.33
CA TYR A 69 8.48 -13.75 19.32
C TYR A 69 7.47 -14.80 18.84
N TYR A 70 6.65 -14.48 17.83
CA TYR A 70 5.69 -15.43 17.28
C TYR A 70 6.15 -16.05 15.96
N TYR A 71 6.66 -15.20 15.03
CA TYR A 71 7.16 -15.66 13.73
C TYR A 71 8.65 -16.04 13.74
N ASN A 72 9.38 -15.76 14.83
CA ASN A 72 10.83 -16.01 14.97
C ASN A 72 11.67 -15.36 13.84
N GLY A 73 11.29 -14.17 13.39
CA GLY A 73 12.00 -13.45 12.34
C GLY A 73 11.15 -13.25 11.07
N GLY A 74 11.78 -13.37 9.91
CA GLY A 74 11.15 -13.17 8.60
C GLY A 74 11.66 -11.94 7.86
N ASP A 75 10.99 -11.56 6.77
CA ASP A 75 11.43 -10.49 5.87
C ASP A 75 11.85 -9.20 6.57
N THR A 76 11.11 -8.76 7.59
CA THR A 76 11.35 -7.50 8.29
C THR A 76 12.70 -7.50 9.01
N VAL A 77 13.11 -8.64 9.56
CA VAL A 77 14.42 -8.81 10.21
C VAL A 77 15.52 -8.81 9.16
N SER A 78 15.34 -9.51 8.05
CA SER A 78 16.31 -9.54 6.96
C SER A 78 16.49 -8.15 6.30
N TYR A 79 15.42 -7.35 6.17
CA TYR A 79 15.51 -5.95 5.75
C TYR A 79 16.32 -5.12 6.74
N TYR A 80 16.05 -5.30 8.04
CA TYR A 80 16.76 -4.60 9.09
C TYR A 80 18.25 -4.95 9.09
N GLU A 81 18.61 -6.23 9.04
CA GLU A 81 20.00 -6.68 9.05
C GLU A 81 20.78 -6.18 7.82
N THR A 82 20.16 -6.27 6.64
CA THR A 82 20.72 -5.71 5.40
C THR A 82 20.92 -4.20 5.50
N ALA A 83 19.95 -3.47 6.05
CA ALA A 83 20.06 -2.03 6.26
C ALA A 83 21.11 -1.70 7.34
N ARG A 84 21.27 -2.54 8.36
CA ARG A 84 22.28 -2.39 9.41
C ARG A 84 23.70 -2.49 8.84
N SER A 85 23.95 -3.45 7.95
CA SER A 85 25.25 -3.54 7.24
C SER A 85 25.52 -2.28 6.42
N LEU A 86 24.52 -1.74 5.71
CA LEU A 86 24.63 -0.47 5.01
C LEU A 86 24.88 0.71 5.96
N THR A 87 24.22 0.75 7.12
CA THR A 87 24.44 1.80 8.14
C THR A 87 25.85 1.71 8.70
N ASN A 88 26.36 0.51 8.93
CA ASN A 88 27.72 0.31 9.38
C ASN A 88 28.71 0.82 8.31
N LEU A 89 28.51 0.43 7.05
CA LEU A 89 29.34 0.91 5.93
C LEU A 89 29.30 2.44 5.83
N MET A 90 28.12 3.06 5.96
CA MET A 90 27.95 4.52 5.94
C MET A 90 28.78 5.23 7.04
N VAL A 91 28.94 4.62 8.19
CA VAL A 91 29.71 5.17 9.32
C VAL A 91 31.19 4.90 9.17
N HIS A 92 31.58 3.71 8.67
CA HIS A 92 32.99 3.32 8.52
C HIS A 92 33.66 3.91 7.28
N ASP A 93 32.96 3.86 6.13
CA ASP A 93 33.45 4.34 4.85
C ASP A 93 32.31 4.92 4.01
N PHE A 94 32.12 6.22 4.10
CA PHE A 94 31.07 6.93 3.39
C PHE A 94 31.23 6.90 1.87
N GLY A 95 32.48 6.80 1.36
CA GLY A 95 32.76 6.69 -0.07
C GLY A 95 32.26 5.35 -0.65
N ASN A 96 32.61 4.24 0.03
CA ASN A 96 32.12 2.91 -0.33
C ASN A 96 30.61 2.80 -0.17
N TYR A 97 30.04 3.42 0.89
CA TYR A 97 28.58 3.51 1.03
C TYR A 97 27.91 4.20 -0.17
N LEU A 98 28.42 5.36 -0.62
CA LEU A 98 27.91 6.05 -1.81
C LEU A 98 28.02 5.18 -3.06
N THR A 99 29.13 4.47 -3.25
CA THR A 99 29.31 3.52 -4.34
C THR A 99 28.22 2.44 -4.34
N VAL A 100 27.99 1.80 -3.20
CA VAL A 100 26.99 0.73 -3.05
C VAL A 100 25.56 1.21 -3.27
N ILE A 101 25.21 2.43 -2.84
CA ILE A 101 23.83 2.92 -3.00
C ILE A 101 23.52 3.47 -4.39
N THR A 102 24.53 3.95 -5.11
CA THR A 102 24.33 4.59 -6.43
C THR A 102 24.59 3.64 -7.60
N GLN A 103 25.49 2.68 -7.43
CA GLN A 103 25.84 1.73 -8.48
C GLN A 103 24.96 0.47 -8.45
N LYS A 104 25.11 -0.36 -9.48
CA LYS A 104 24.47 -1.68 -9.54
C LYS A 104 25.04 -2.61 -8.48
N ALA A 105 24.22 -3.51 -7.99
CA ALA A 105 24.62 -4.57 -7.08
C ALA A 105 25.46 -5.62 -7.85
N THR A 106 26.78 -5.49 -7.77
CA THR A 106 27.76 -6.40 -8.35
C THR A 106 28.49 -7.16 -7.25
N LEU A 107 29.18 -8.23 -7.62
CA LEU A 107 30.01 -8.98 -6.67
C LEU A 107 31.18 -8.12 -6.14
N GLU A 108 31.74 -7.26 -6.99
CA GLU A 108 32.79 -6.32 -6.61
C GLU A 108 32.30 -5.35 -5.52
N ASN A 109 31.15 -4.74 -5.74
CA ASN A 109 30.54 -3.83 -4.75
C ASN A 109 30.06 -4.57 -3.49
N TYR A 110 29.78 -5.89 -3.57
CA TYR A 110 29.46 -6.71 -2.40
C TYR A 110 30.67 -6.89 -1.47
N PHE A 111 31.86 -6.98 -2.01
CA PHE A 111 33.11 -7.09 -1.25
C PHE A 111 33.60 -5.76 -0.66
N LEU A 112 32.90 -4.65 -0.84
CA LEU A 112 33.10 -3.42 -0.08
C LEU A 112 32.58 -3.53 1.37
N PHE A 113 31.77 -4.57 1.64
CA PHE A 113 31.41 -4.96 3.02
C PHE A 113 32.46 -5.91 3.58
N ASP A 114 32.70 -5.84 4.88
CA ASP A 114 33.64 -6.66 5.62
C ASP A 114 33.08 -7.16 6.95
N GLN A 115 33.91 -7.78 7.79
CA GLN A 115 33.48 -8.28 9.09
C GLN A 115 33.06 -7.15 10.05
N SER A 116 33.60 -5.94 9.91
CA SER A 116 33.28 -4.79 10.78
C SER A 116 31.94 -4.19 10.41
N THR A 117 31.59 -4.18 9.14
CA THR A 117 30.31 -3.67 8.62
C THR A 117 29.20 -4.72 8.71
N GLY A 118 29.56 -6.02 8.70
CA GLY A 118 28.67 -7.12 8.40
C GLY A 118 28.30 -7.15 6.92
N TYR A 119 27.72 -8.24 6.47
CA TYR A 119 27.33 -8.44 5.07
C TYR A 119 25.79 -8.35 4.91
N PRO A 120 25.30 -7.67 3.87
CA PRO A 120 23.87 -7.72 3.53
C PRO A 120 23.51 -9.16 3.09
N TRP A 121 22.24 -9.54 3.30
CA TRP A 121 21.75 -10.82 2.78
C TRP A 121 21.90 -10.86 1.26
N PRO A 122 22.58 -11.86 0.66
CA PRO A 122 22.84 -11.90 -0.78
C PRO A 122 21.58 -11.80 -1.63
N TYR A 123 20.52 -12.55 -1.28
CA TYR A 123 19.25 -12.52 -2.00
C TYR A 123 18.53 -11.18 -1.94
N MET A 124 18.80 -10.35 -0.91
CA MET A 124 18.30 -8.99 -0.82
C MET A 124 19.19 -8.01 -1.56
N TYR A 125 20.48 -8.18 -1.50
CA TYR A 125 21.46 -7.32 -2.17
C TYR A 125 21.31 -7.34 -3.69
N TYR A 126 21.16 -8.52 -4.28
CA TYR A 126 21.04 -8.69 -5.73
C TYR A 126 19.63 -8.45 -6.27
N ASP A 127 18.59 -8.41 -5.44
CA ASP A 127 17.25 -7.94 -5.85
C ASP A 127 17.11 -6.42 -5.63
N SER A 128 17.23 -5.65 -6.70
CA SER A 128 17.22 -4.19 -6.67
C SER A 128 16.01 -3.60 -5.93
N GLN A 129 14.82 -4.21 -6.06
CA GLN A 129 13.60 -3.76 -5.38
C GLN A 129 13.64 -4.04 -3.88
N THR A 130 14.26 -5.13 -3.49
CA THR A 130 14.45 -5.50 -2.09
C THR A 130 15.53 -4.64 -1.46
N PHE A 131 16.66 -4.48 -2.16
CA PHE A 131 17.78 -3.68 -1.69
C PHE A 131 17.44 -2.19 -1.55
N PHE A 132 16.52 -1.68 -2.38
CA PHE A 132 16.04 -0.30 -2.24
C PHE A 132 15.44 -0.01 -0.85
N VAL A 133 14.73 -0.98 -0.26
CA VAL A 133 14.20 -0.84 1.12
C VAL A 133 15.35 -0.66 2.11
N ALA A 134 16.41 -1.45 1.99
CA ALA A 134 17.58 -1.34 2.87
C ALA A 134 18.29 0.02 2.69
N LYS A 135 18.40 0.51 1.45
CA LYS A 135 18.97 1.86 1.17
C LYS A 135 18.17 2.97 1.86
N VAL A 136 16.84 2.91 1.83
CA VAL A 136 15.98 3.88 2.52
C VAL A 136 16.07 3.73 4.04
N MET A 137 16.23 2.51 4.53
CA MET A 137 16.30 2.25 5.97
C MET A 137 17.64 2.61 6.60
N ALA A 138 18.76 2.57 5.86
CA ALA A 138 20.08 2.82 6.42
C ALA A 138 20.20 4.17 7.16
N PRO A 139 19.78 5.32 6.62
CA PRO A 139 19.80 6.59 7.36
C PRO A 139 18.80 6.61 8.54
N ILE A 140 17.69 5.86 8.46
CA ILE A 140 16.74 5.75 9.58
C ILE A 140 17.36 4.95 10.72
N LEU A 141 18.09 3.87 10.43
CA LEU A 141 18.79 3.09 11.43
C LEU A 141 19.89 3.91 12.14
N LEU A 142 20.55 4.82 11.43
CA LEU A 142 21.54 5.69 12.03
C LEU A 142 20.92 6.56 13.14
N ILE A 143 19.82 7.25 12.84
CA ILE A 143 19.13 8.09 13.84
C ILE A 143 18.39 7.28 14.90
N ALA A 144 18.10 6.01 14.63
CA ALA A 144 17.46 5.07 15.57
C ALA A 144 18.46 4.31 16.44
N PHE A 145 19.73 4.72 16.47
CA PHE A 145 20.83 4.02 17.20
C PHE A 145 20.91 2.53 16.83
N LYS A 146 20.62 2.19 15.58
CA LYS A 146 20.58 0.82 15.04
C LYS A 146 19.61 -0.11 15.78
N SER A 147 18.61 0.42 16.50
CA SER A 147 17.55 -0.36 17.13
C SER A 147 16.51 -0.78 16.09
N TYR A 148 16.12 -2.07 16.09
CA TYR A 148 15.06 -2.60 15.25
C TYR A 148 13.70 -1.98 15.58
N LEU A 149 13.37 -1.90 16.87
CA LEU A 149 12.10 -1.30 17.34
C LEU A 149 11.97 0.17 16.95
N VAL A 150 13.00 0.96 17.28
CA VAL A 150 12.96 2.41 17.04
C VAL A 150 12.93 2.71 15.54
N SER A 151 13.71 1.98 14.73
CA SER A 151 13.70 2.14 13.26
C SER A 151 12.34 1.84 12.66
N SER A 152 11.66 0.79 13.15
CA SER A 152 10.31 0.43 12.71
C SER A 152 9.30 1.52 13.07
N VAL A 153 9.37 2.06 14.28
CA VAL A 153 8.49 3.14 14.76
C VAL A 153 8.70 4.43 13.99
N ILE A 154 9.94 4.80 13.69
CA ILE A 154 10.25 5.99 12.88
C ILE A 154 9.70 5.81 11.45
N LEU A 155 9.93 4.66 10.81
CA LEU A 155 9.38 4.38 9.47
C LEU A 155 7.85 4.43 9.50
N SER A 156 7.23 3.84 10.51
CA SER A 156 5.78 3.84 10.71
C SER A 156 5.23 5.26 10.84
N TRP A 157 5.89 6.11 11.63
CA TRP A 157 5.54 7.52 11.76
C TRP A 157 5.68 8.30 10.44
N ILE A 158 6.77 8.10 9.71
CA ILE A 158 6.95 8.70 8.38
C ILE A 158 5.83 8.25 7.44
N SER A 159 5.48 6.97 7.45
CA SER A 159 4.42 6.43 6.60
C SER A 159 3.03 7.02 6.94
N PHE A 160 2.80 7.37 8.20
CA PHE A 160 1.55 7.99 8.65
C PHE A 160 1.26 9.32 7.96
N PHE A 161 2.27 10.11 7.61
CA PHE A 161 2.04 11.38 6.91
C PHE A 161 1.31 11.18 5.56
N GLY A 162 1.65 10.14 4.81
CA GLY A 162 0.92 9.78 3.59
C GLY A 162 -0.54 9.43 3.88
N MET A 163 -0.78 8.56 4.87
CA MET A 163 -2.13 8.17 5.29
C MET A 163 -2.96 9.39 5.72
N TRP A 164 -2.38 10.29 6.52
CA TRP A 164 -3.03 11.52 6.96
C TRP A 164 -3.39 12.44 5.78
N LYS A 165 -2.49 12.60 4.81
CA LYS A 165 -2.75 13.42 3.61
C LYS A 165 -3.87 12.83 2.76
N LEU A 166 -3.92 11.51 2.59
CA LEU A 166 -5.01 10.83 1.90
C LEU A 166 -6.34 11.01 2.67
N PHE A 167 -6.33 10.80 3.99
CA PHE A 167 -7.51 10.98 4.84
C PHE A 167 -8.10 12.38 4.71
N THR A 168 -7.29 13.42 4.89
CA THR A 168 -7.76 14.81 4.78
C THR A 168 -8.21 15.15 3.36
N THR A 169 -7.63 14.51 2.33
CA THR A 169 -8.06 14.68 0.94
C THR A 169 -9.44 14.10 0.73
N ILE A 170 -9.67 12.85 1.10
CA ILE A 170 -10.98 12.19 0.90
C ILE A 170 -12.08 12.88 1.72
N CYS A 171 -11.79 13.28 2.97
CA CYS A 171 -12.77 13.97 3.80
C CYS A 171 -13.25 15.31 3.21
N ARG A 172 -12.40 16.03 2.46
CA ARG A 172 -12.83 17.25 1.76
C ARG A 172 -13.87 17.01 0.67
N TYR A 173 -13.81 15.84 0.02
CA TYR A 173 -14.80 15.47 -1.00
C TYR A 173 -16.08 14.89 -0.39
N TYR A 174 -15.99 14.33 0.81
CA TYR A 174 -17.12 13.65 1.46
C TYR A 174 -17.31 14.13 2.90
N PRO A 175 -17.75 15.40 3.08
CA PRO A 175 -17.98 15.95 4.42
C PRO A 175 -19.16 15.27 5.13
N GLY A 176 -19.05 15.19 6.46
CA GLY A 176 -20.08 14.60 7.34
C GLY A 176 -19.95 13.09 7.55
N ILE A 177 -18.95 12.43 6.94
CA ILE A 177 -18.64 11.01 7.15
C ILE A 177 -17.19 10.77 7.59
N GLU A 178 -16.53 11.80 8.14
CA GLU A 178 -15.11 11.78 8.51
C GLU A 178 -14.79 10.66 9.51
N THR A 179 -15.70 10.41 10.46
CA THR A 179 -15.52 9.33 11.44
C THR A 179 -15.50 7.95 10.80
N LYS A 180 -16.32 7.71 9.77
CA LYS A 180 -16.32 6.44 9.03
C LYS A 180 -15.10 6.31 8.13
N LEU A 181 -14.70 7.41 7.48
CA LEU A 181 -13.48 7.46 6.67
C LEU A 181 -12.22 7.32 7.53
N SER A 182 -12.22 7.84 8.77
CA SER A 182 -11.08 7.64 9.67
C SER A 182 -10.89 6.17 10.02
N PHE A 183 -11.98 5.39 10.18
CA PHE A 183 -11.86 3.95 10.36
C PHE A 183 -11.15 3.30 9.17
N ALA A 184 -11.57 3.59 7.94
CA ALA A 184 -10.97 3.01 6.73
C ALA A 184 -9.49 3.37 6.51
N LEU A 185 -9.08 4.58 6.88
CA LEU A 185 -7.77 5.11 6.53
C LEU A 185 -6.79 5.16 7.69
N LEU A 186 -7.27 5.39 8.93
CA LEU A 186 -6.41 5.58 10.08
C LEU A 186 -6.49 4.46 11.11
N PHE A 187 -7.61 3.70 11.13
CA PHE A 187 -7.87 2.72 12.20
C PHE A 187 -8.17 1.31 11.68
N LEU A 188 -7.96 1.04 10.39
CA LEU A 188 -8.17 -0.29 9.80
C LEU A 188 -7.09 -1.26 10.30
N PRO A 189 -7.44 -2.34 11.04
CA PRO A 189 -6.46 -3.20 11.72
C PRO A 189 -5.42 -3.80 10.78
N SER A 190 -5.83 -4.40 9.65
CA SER A 190 -4.90 -4.98 8.69
C SER A 190 -3.96 -3.91 8.09
N ALA A 191 -4.45 -2.71 7.76
CA ALA A 191 -3.64 -1.64 7.22
C ALA A 191 -2.66 -1.07 8.25
N LEU A 192 -3.07 -1.01 9.52
CA LEU A 192 -2.20 -0.60 10.60
C LEU A 192 -1.10 -1.63 10.85
N PHE A 193 -1.43 -2.90 10.98
CA PHE A 193 -0.46 -3.95 11.29
C PHE A 193 0.58 -4.11 10.17
N TRP A 194 0.13 -4.43 8.95
CA TRP A 194 1.02 -4.68 7.81
C TRP A 194 1.70 -3.43 7.26
N GLY A 195 1.15 -2.26 7.52
CA GLY A 195 1.71 -0.96 7.14
C GLY A 195 2.62 -0.33 8.19
N SER A 196 3.09 -1.06 9.21
CA SER A 196 3.83 -0.47 10.33
C SER A 196 5.20 -1.09 10.62
N GLY A 197 5.61 -2.12 9.88
CA GLY A 197 6.95 -2.73 10.01
C GLY A 197 7.94 -2.25 8.96
N ILE A 198 9.19 -2.71 9.07
CA ILE A 198 10.21 -2.54 8.03
C ILE A 198 9.88 -3.48 6.87
N LEU A 199 8.98 -3.06 5.99
CA LEU A 199 8.46 -3.83 4.86
C LEU A 199 8.33 -2.96 3.60
N LYS A 200 8.42 -3.61 2.43
CA LYS A 200 8.01 -3.01 1.13
C LYS A 200 6.61 -2.41 1.21
N ASP A 201 5.71 -3.10 1.92
CA ASP A 201 4.29 -2.76 2.02
C ASP A 201 4.05 -1.43 2.75
N THR A 202 4.77 -1.17 3.83
CA THR A 202 4.72 0.10 4.58
C THR A 202 5.09 1.30 3.68
N MET A 203 6.18 1.16 2.91
CA MET A 203 6.67 2.22 2.04
C MET A 203 5.75 2.43 0.85
N THR A 204 5.30 1.34 0.20
CA THR A 204 4.43 1.44 -0.98
C THR A 204 3.04 1.94 -0.64
N PHE A 205 2.46 1.55 0.50
CA PHE A 205 1.17 2.09 0.95
C PHE A 205 1.25 3.60 1.21
N SER A 206 2.30 4.05 1.90
CA SER A 206 2.53 5.48 2.10
C SER A 206 2.71 6.22 0.76
N ALA A 207 3.46 5.63 -0.18
CA ALA A 207 3.67 6.22 -1.50
C ALA A 207 2.36 6.32 -2.31
N VAL A 208 1.47 5.32 -2.26
CA VAL A 208 0.12 5.40 -2.87
C VAL A 208 -0.68 6.54 -2.26
N CYS A 209 -0.65 6.70 -0.94
CA CYS A 209 -1.35 7.79 -0.26
C CYS A 209 -0.84 9.17 -0.70
N TRP A 210 0.49 9.34 -0.80
CA TRP A 210 1.12 10.56 -1.29
C TRP A 210 0.84 10.80 -2.77
N TYR A 211 0.83 9.75 -3.59
CA TYR A 211 0.48 9.84 -5.01
C TYR A 211 -0.92 10.41 -5.20
N ILE A 212 -1.93 9.86 -4.52
CA ILE A 212 -3.32 10.30 -4.65
C ILE A 212 -3.48 11.75 -4.17
N TYR A 213 -2.87 12.09 -3.03
CA TYR A 213 -2.87 13.45 -2.52
C TYR A 213 -2.24 14.44 -3.51
N ALA A 214 -1.05 14.11 -4.03
CA ALA A 214 -0.32 14.99 -4.94
C ALA A 214 -1.04 15.14 -6.28
N PHE A 215 -1.61 14.06 -6.80
CA PHE A 215 -2.39 14.07 -8.04
C PHE A 215 -3.63 14.97 -7.91
N GLU A 216 -4.37 14.84 -6.80
CA GLU A 216 -5.50 15.73 -6.49
C GLU A 216 -5.06 17.21 -6.45
N ARG A 217 -3.97 17.53 -5.76
CA ARG A 217 -3.46 18.89 -5.67
C ARG A 217 -3.04 19.47 -7.01
N LEU A 218 -2.48 18.64 -7.87
CA LEU A 218 -2.11 19.01 -9.23
C LEU A 218 -3.36 19.38 -10.06
N LEU A 219 -4.41 18.56 -9.97
CA LEU A 219 -5.68 18.81 -10.66
C LEU A 219 -6.41 20.04 -10.12
N ALA A 220 -6.39 20.24 -8.80
CA ALA A 220 -6.98 21.40 -8.15
C ALA A 220 -6.23 22.72 -8.44
N GLY A 221 -5.04 22.63 -9.06
CA GLY A 221 -4.24 23.81 -9.41
C GLY A 221 -3.46 24.42 -8.23
N ASN A 222 -3.47 23.79 -7.06
CA ASN A 222 -2.86 24.28 -5.84
C ASN A 222 -1.37 23.94 -5.79
N ASN A 223 -0.49 24.94 -5.85
CA ASN A 223 0.96 24.79 -5.75
C ASN A 223 1.50 23.64 -6.61
N ARG A 224 1.32 23.75 -7.93
CA ARG A 224 1.58 22.70 -8.93
C ARG A 224 3.00 22.14 -8.88
N ILE A 225 4.01 23.00 -8.65
CA ILE A 225 5.41 22.55 -8.57
C ILE A 225 5.59 21.60 -7.40
N ARG A 226 5.11 21.96 -6.21
CA ARG A 226 5.18 21.08 -5.03
C ARG A 226 4.41 19.78 -5.25
N ALA A 227 3.23 19.86 -5.85
CA ALA A 227 2.44 18.67 -6.18
C ALA A 227 3.17 17.74 -7.16
N LEU A 228 3.80 18.29 -8.19
CA LEU A 228 4.62 17.51 -9.15
C LEU A 228 5.83 16.87 -8.48
N LEU A 229 6.54 17.57 -7.60
CA LEU A 229 7.68 17.00 -6.86
C LEU A 229 7.24 15.84 -5.96
N ILE A 230 6.14 16.00 -5.20
CA ILE A 230 5.61 14.92 -4.36
C ILE A 230 5.17 13.73 -5.24
N LEU A 231 4.49 14.00 -6.35
CA LEU A 231 4.04 12.97 -7.29
C LEU A 231 5.24 12.19 -7.89
N ALA A 232 6.29 12.90 -8.27
CA ALA A 232 7.51 12.30 -8.80
C ALA A 232 8.21 11.41 -7.75
N VAL A 233 8.36 11.90 -6.51
CA VAL A 233 8.95 11.12 -5.41
C VAL A 233 8.09 9.90 -5.10
N ALA A 234 6.77 10.04 -4.96
CA ALA A 234 5.87 8.91 -4.71
C ALA A 234 5.93 7.87 -5.84
N SER A 235 5.93 8.32 -7.11
CA SER A 235 6.06 7.43 -8.27
C SER A 235 7.42 6.73 -8.30
N TYR A 236 8.51 7.42 -7.95
CA TYR A 236 9.84 6.84 -7.86
C TYR A 236 9.89 5.70 -6.82
N PHE A 237 9.30 5.90 -5.63
CA PHE A 237 9.19 4.82 -4.62
C PHE A 237 8.38 3.63 -5.13
N LEU A 238 7.26 3.88 -5.81
CA LEU A 238 6.43 2.81 -6.38
C LEU A 238 7.18 2.03 -7.45
N ILE A 239 7.85 2.70 -8.38
CA ILE A 239 8.64 2.06 -9.44
C ILE A 239 9.80 1.25 -8.84
N SER A 240 10.49 1.82 -7.85
CA SER A 240 11.67 1.19 -7.24
C SER A 240 11.33 -0.03 -6.38
N ILE A 241 10.10 -0.14 -5.86
CA ILE A 241 9.71 -1.24 -4.95
C ILE A 241 8.73 -2.20 -5.62
N LYS A 242 7.60 -1.69 -6.16
CA LYS A 242 6.51 -2.48 -6.74
C LYS A 242 5.88 -1.72 -7.92
N PRO A 243 6.50 -1.71 -9.10
CA PRO A 243 6.05 -0.90 -10.25
C PRO A 243 4.61 -1.21 -10.70
N TYR A 244 4.12 -2.43 -10.51
CA TYR A 244 2.75 -2.80 -10.85
C TYR A 244 1.67 -2.00 -10.08
N ILE A 245 2.02 -1.41 -8.93
CA ILE A 245 1.10 -0.52 -8.20
C ILE A 245 0.84 0.75 -9.00
N LEU A 246 1.89 1.34 -9.57
CA LEU A 246 1.76 2.54 -10.40
C LEU A 246 0.95 2.26 -11.67
N ILE A 247 1.13 1.06 -12.27
CA ILE A 247 0.34 0.63 -13.42
C ILE A 247 -1.14 0.59 -13.06
N ALA A 248 -1.48 0.05 -11.90
CA ALA A 248 -2.87 -0.03 -11.45
C ALA A 248 -3.48 1.36 -11.13
N LEU A 249 -2.67 2.32 -10.68
CA LEU A 249 -3.10 3.69 -10.40
C LEU A 249 -3.33 4.49 -11.70
N PHE A 250 -2.57 4.21 -12.75
CA PHE A 250 -2.48 5.05 -13.95
C PHE A 250 -3.81 5.19 -14.71
N PRO A 251 -4.58 4.10 -15.01
CA PRO A 251 -5.84 4.22 -15.74
C PRO A 251 -6.86 5.12 -15.04
N GLY A 252 -7.05 4.92 -13.74
CA GLY A 252 -7.93 5.76 -12.93
C GLY A 252 -7.47 7.22 -12.89
N SER A 253 -6.15 7.47 -12.82
CA SER A 253 -5.57 8.82 -12.85
C SER A 253 -5.87 9.52 -14.17
N MET A 254 -5.78 8.83 -15.30
CA MET A 254 -6.11 9.38 -16.61
C MET A 254 -7.57 9.79 -16.69
N ILE A 255 -8.49 8.95 -16.22
CA ILE A 255 -9.90 9.29 -16.18
C ILE A 255 -10.14 10.52 -15.31
N TRP A 256 -9.54 10.58 -14.14
CA TRP A 256 -9.67 11.73 -13.25
C TRP A 256 -9.16 13.01 -13.91
N PHE A 257 -8.01 12.94 -14.59
CA PHE A 257 -7.44 14.07 -15.34
C PHE A 257 -8.36 14.57 -16.45
N PHE A 258 -8.97 13.67 -17.24
CA PHE A 258 -9.85 14.03 -18.33
C PHE A 258 -11.30 14.30 -17.91
N HIS A 259 -11.67 13.96 -16.69
CA HIS A 259 -13.05 14.06 -16.20
C HIS A 259 -13.69 15.44 -16.45
N ALA A 260 -12.99 16.54 -16.15
CA ALA A 260 -13.49 17.89 -16.35
C ALA A 260 -13.79 18.22 -17.85
N ARG A 261 -13.09 17.56 -18.78
CA ARG A 261 -13.32 17.68 -20.21
C ARG A 261 -14.50 16.80 -20.65
N ILE A 262 -14.53 15.56 -20.17
CA ILE A 262 -15.60 14.58 -20.47
C ILE A 262 -16.95 15.08 -19.93
N SER A 263 -16.97 15.67 -18.74
CA SER A 263 -18.21 16.19 -18.12
C SER A 263 -18.88 17.33 -18.91
N ARG A 264 -18.11 18.06 -19.74
CA ARG A 264 -18.62 19.12 -20.61
C ARG A 264 -19.27 18.60 -21.90
N VAL A 265 -19.08 17.34 -22.22
CA VAL A 265 -19.67 16.71 -23.42
C VAL A 265 -21.15 16.47 -23.18
N GLN A 266 -22.02 17.11 -23.98
CA GLN A 266 -23.48 16.99 -23.86
C GLN A 266 -24.02 15.68 -24.43
N VAL A 267 -23.37 15.13 -25.45
CA VAL A 267 -23.79 13.89 -26.11
C VAL A 267 -23.45 12.70 -25.22
N LYS A 268 -24.47 12.05 -24.67
CA LYS A 268 -24.33 10.92 -23.74
C LYS A 268 -23.48 9.77 -24.31
N LEU A 269 -23.67 9.44 -25.57
CA LEU A 269 -22.93 8.36 -26.26
C LEU A 269 -21.43 8.66 -26.29
N ILE A 270 -21.04 9.87 -26.61
CA ILE A 270 -19.62 10.29 -26.61
C ILE A 270 -19.08 10.35 -25.18
N LYS A 271 -19.85 10.91 -24.23
CA LYS A 271 -19.45 11.00 -22.82
C LYS A 271 -19.15 9.64 -22.22
N TYR A 272 -20.03 8.66 -22.40
CA TYR A 272 -19.83 7.32 -21.82
C TYR A 272 -18.89 6.45 -22.65
N GLY A 273 -18.86 6.63 -23.98
CA GLY A 273 -17.91 5.95 -24.87
C GLY A 273 -16.45 6.42 -24.71
N ALA A 274 -16.22 7.66 -24.26
CA ALA A 274 -14.88 8.17 -23.99
C ALA A 274 -14.17 7.43 -22.85
N ILE A 275 -14.91 6.90 -21.87
CA ILE A 275 -14.32 6.24 -20.69
C ILE A 275 -13.59 4.95 -21.07
N PRO A 276 -14.19 3.96 -21.77
CA PRO A 276 -13.47 2.77 -22.25
C PRO A 276 -12.26 3.12 -23.12
N PHE A 277 -12.39 4.14 -23.98
CA PHE A 277 -11.29 4.61 -24.82
C PHE A 277 -10.13 5.16 -24.00
N ILE A 278 -10.40 5.94 -22.94
CA ILE A 278 -9.37 6.46 -22.02
C ILE A 278 -8.70 5.31 -21.27
N TYR A 279 -9.45 4.28 -20.84
CA TYR A 279 -8.85 3.08 -20.24
C TYR A 279 -7.91 2.37 -21.20
N ALA A 280 -8.36 2.15 -22.45
CA ALA A 280 -7.52 1.52 -23.46
C ALA A 280 -6.26 2.34 -23.75
N MET A 281 -6.39 3.66 -23.91
CA MET A 281 -5.28 4.58 -24.13
C MET A 281 -4.31 4.60 -22.91
N ALA A 282 -4.86 4.66 -21.70
CA ALA A 282 -4.05 4.61 -20.48
C ALA A 282 -3.29 3.29 -20.34
N PHE A 283 -3.92 2.17 -20.72
CA PHE A 283 -3.27 0.87 -20.77
C PHE A 283 -2.12 0.86 -21.77
N VAL A 284 -2.35 1.34 -23.02
CA VAL A 284 -1.32 1.42 -24.06
C VAL A 284 -0.16 2.32 -23.63
N ILE A 285 -0.43 3.50 -23.08
CA ILE A 285 0.60 4.41 -22.58
C ILE A 285 1.36 3.79 -21.41
N GLY A 286 0.65 3.23 -20.44
CA GLY A 286 1.27 2.55 -19.29
C GLY A 286 2.17 1.39 -19.72
N PHE A 287 1.70 0.58 -20.66
CA PHE A 287 2.46 -0.51 -21.27
C PHE A 287 3.70 0.02 -22.01
N GLY A 288 3.56 1.09 -22.80
CA GLY A 288 4.66 1.71 -23.52
C GLY A 288 5.74 2.28 -22.58
N VAL A 289 5.34 2.95 -21.49
CA VAL A 289 6.28 3.45 -20.46
C VAL A 289 7.03 2.30 -19.79
N LEU A 290 6.34 1.21 -19.45
CA LEU A 290 6.98 0.03 -18.86
C LEU A 290 7.95 -0.64 -19.84
N SER A 291 7.56 -0.77 -21.11
CA SER A 291 8.44 -1.31 -22.16
C SER A 291 9.68 -0.44 -22.34
N ALA A 292 9.53 0.89 -22.29
CA ALA A 292 10.65 1.83 -22.37
C ALA A 292 11.59 1.74 -21.16
N LEU A 293 11.06 1.47 -19.95
CA LEU A 293 11.85 1.22 -18.75
C LEU A 293 12.56 -0.14 -18.80
N GLY A 294 12.07 -1.09 -19.59
CA GLY A 294 12.69 -2.34 -19.99
C GLY A 294 13.42 -3.08 -18.86
N ASN A 295 14.69 -3.38 -19.09
CA ASN A 295 15.54 -4.13 -18.15
C ASN A 295 15.74 -3.44 -16.78
N SER A 296 15.47 -2.15 -16.65
CA SER A 296 15.55 -1.43 -15.36
C SER A 296 14.53 -1.93 -14.34
N LEU A 297 13.43 -2.53 -14.80
CA LEU A 297 12.37 -3.10 -13.95
C LEU A 297 12.63 -4.55 -13.54
N GLY A 298 13.69 -5.20 -14.07
CA GLY A 298 14.05 -6.58 -13.73
C GLY A 298 12.89 -7.56 -13.98
N LYS A 299 12.47 -8.27 -12.93
CA LYS A 299 11.35 -9.22 -12.97
C LYS A 299 9.97 -8.60 -13.29
N PHE A 300 9.85 -7.27 -13.20
CA PHE A 300 8.63 -6.54 -13.55
C PHE A 300 8.70 -5.89 -14.93
N SER A 301 9.66 -6.28 -15.78
CA SER A 301 9.61 -5.92 -17.21
C SER A 301 8.36 -6.50 -17.85
N VAL A 302 7.83 -5.82 -18.87
CA VAL A 302 6.57 -6.18 -19.53
C VAL A 302 6.56 -7.64 -19.99
N ASP A 303 7.66 -8.10 -20.56
CA ASP A 303 7.79 -9.47 -21.10
C ASP A 303 7.77 -10.55 -20.03
N ARG A 304 8.14 -10.19 -18.78
CA ARG A 304 8.26 -11.13 -17.65
C ARG A 304 7.17 -10.98 -16.59
N MET A 305 6.37 -9.91 -16.65
CA MET A 305 5.45 -9.60 -15.56
C MET A 305 4.36 -10.67 -15.36
N LEU A 306 3.79 -11.17 -16.45
CA LEU A 306 2.78 -12.24 -16.40
C LEU A 306 3.40 -13.58 -16.01
N GLU A 307 4.60 -13.85 -16.52
CA GLU A 307 5.39 -15.02 -16.14
C GLU A 307 5.76 -14.97 -14.66
N THR A 308 6.26 -13.81 -14.19
CA THR A 308 6.59 -13.60 -12.78
C THR A 308 5.38 -13.78 -11.87
N ALA A 309 4.19 -13.33 -12.28
CA ALA A 309 2.96 -13.54 -11.52
C ALA A 309 2.62 -15.04 -11.42
N SER A 310 2.73 -15.79 -12.53
CA SER A 310 2.51 -17.24 -12.56
C SER A 310 3.55 -18.00 -11.73
N VAL A 311 4.83 -17.63 -11.85
CA VAL A 311 5.92 -18.23 -11.05
C VAL A 311 5.71 -17.95 -9.56
N THR A 312 5.40 -16.70 -9.19
CA THR A 312 5.14 -16.34 -7.80
C THR A 312 3.92 -17.08 -7.24
N GLN A 313 2.86 -17.25 -8.05
CA GLN A 313 1.71 -18.05 -7.67
C GLN A 313 2.08 -19.50 -7.37
N LYS A 314 2.89 -20.12 -8.24
CA LYS A 314 3.35 -21.50 -8.06
C LYS A 314 4.30 -21.65 -6.87
N ASP A 315 5.21 -20.70 -6.68
CA ASP A 315 6.14 -20.68 -5.53
C ASP A 315 5.36 -20.62 -4.21
N LEU A 316 4.39 -19.74 -4.10
CA LEU A 316 3.56 -19.56 -2.91
C LEU A 316 2.61 -20.74 -2.60
N LYS A 317 2.49 -21.73 -3.50
CA LYS A 317 1.81 -23.02 -3.26
C LYS A 317 2.69 -24.07 -2.58
N GLN A 318 4.01 -23.85 -2.49
CA GLN A 318 4.96 -24.84 -1.95
C GLN A 318 4.67 -25.13 -0.47
N ASP A 319 4.89 -26.39 -0.07
CA ASP A 319 4.58 -26.89 1.27
C ASP A 319 5.36 -26.21 2.40
N TYR A 320 6.56 -25.69 2.10
CA TYR A 320 7.37 -25.00 3.12
C TYR A 320 6.72 -23.69 3.63
N TYR A 321 5.69 -23.14 2.95
CA TYR A 321 4.85 -22.05 3.47
C TYR A 321 3.75 -22.54 4.44
N GLN A 322 3.88 -23.73 5.00
CA GLN A 322 3.04 -24.29 6.07
C GLN A 322 1.54 -24.42 5.73
N GLY A 323 1.21 -24.75 4.50
CA GLY A 323 -0.15 -25.11 4.10
C GLY A 323 -1.19 -23.99 4.17
N SER A 324 -0.78 -22.73 4.28
CA SER A 324 -1.68 -21.57 4.18
C SER A 324 -1.99 -21.21 2.72
N SER A 325 -1.83 -22.15 1.80
CA SER A 325 -2.06 -21.97 0.37
C SER A 325 -3.53 -22.10 -0.01
N PHE A 326 -3.90 -21.44 -1.09
CA PHE A 326 -5.18 -21.59 -1.78
C PHE A 326 -4.95 -21.63 -3.28
N ASP A 327 -5.92 -22.16 -4.02
CA ASP A 327 -5.84 -22.23 -5.47
C ASP A 327 -7.00 -21.50 -6.15
N ILE A 328 -6.68 -20.74 -7.20
CA ILE A 328 -7.66 -20.16 -8.14
C ILE A 328 -7.62 -20.85 -9.50
N GLY A 329 -6.84 -21.93 -9.58
CA GLY A 329 -6.47 -22.63 -10.81
C GLY A 329 -5.32 -21.93 -11.56
N ASP A 330 -4.57 -22.71 -12.30
CA ASP A 330 -3.51 -22.18 -13.16
C ASP A 330 -4.08 -21.31 -14.28
N PHE A 331 -3.31 -20.35 -14.71
CA PHE A 331 -3.66 -19.50 -15.87
C PHE A 331 -2.47 -19.44 -16.83
N GLU A 332 -2.77 -19.35 -18.10
CA GLU A 332 -1.75 -19.04 -19.08
C GLU A 332 -1.29 -17.58 -18.92
N PRO A 333 0.02 -17.29 -19.01
CA PRO A 333 0.55 -15.94 -18.90
C PRO A 333 0.25 -15.11 -20.17
N THR A 334 -1.03 -15.10 -20.56
CA THR A 334 -1.57 -14.34 -21.69
C THR A 334 -2.69 -13.40 -21.20
N ILE A 335 -2.99 -12.36 -21.96
CA ILE A 335 -4.08 -11.42 -21.65
C ILE A 335 -5.42 -12.17 -21.56
N ALA A 336 -5.68 -13.14 -22.45
CA ALA A 336 -6.88 -13.95 -22.43
C ALA A 336 -6.98 -14.83 -21.19
N GLY A 337 -5.87 -15.48 -20.78
CA GLY A 337 -5.80 -16.28 -19.55
C GLY A 337 -6.06 -15.46 -18.31
N VAL A 338 -5.49 -14.25 -18.23
CA VAL A 338 -5.74 -13.29 -17.14
C VAL A 338 -7.21 -12.85 -17.13
N ALA A 339 -7.79 -12.50 -18.29
CA ALA A 339 -9.19 -12.05 -18.39
C ALA A 339 -10.17 -13.15 -17.94
N GLY A 340 -9.92 -14.41 -18.29
CA GLY A 340 -10.73 -15.55 -17.85
C GLY A 340 -10.73 -15.79 -16.35
N LYS A 341 -9.63 -15.48 -15.66
CA LYS A 341 -9.49 -15.65 -14.21
C LYS A 341 -9.79 -14.36 -13.41
N ALA A 342 -9.90 -13.21 -14.07
CA ALA A 342 -10.06 -11.91 -13.42
C ALA A 342 -11.24 -11.83 -12.42
N PRO A 343 -12.45 -12.37 -12.69
CA PRO A 343 -13.53 -12.34 -11.72
C PRO A 343 -13.21 -13.10 -10.43
N ALA A 344 -12.63 -14.30 -10.53
CA ALA A 344 -12.22 -15.08 -9.37
C ALA A 344 -11.08 -14.40 -8.60
N ALA A 345 -10.07 -13.90 -9.32
CA ALA A 345 -8.95 -13.17 -8.74
C ALA A 345 -9.40 -11.89 -8.01
N MET A 346 -10.38 -11.17 -8.55
CA MET A 346 -10.96 -9.99 -7.90
C MET A 346 -11.61 -10.35 -6.55
N VAL A 347 -12.42 -11.41 -6.50
CA VAL A 347 -13.04 -11.88 -5.25
C VAL A 347 -11.98 -12.28 -4.23
N VAL A 348 -10.95 -13.00 -4.68
CA VAL A 348 -9.81 -13.38 -3.83
C VAL A 348 -9.10 -12.15 -3.28
N GLY A 349 -8.71 -11.23 -4.13
CA GLY A 349 -8.00 -10.01 -3.73
C GLY A 349 -8.80 -9.13 -2.77
N MET A 350 -10.12 -9.03 -2.94
CA MET A 350 -10.97 -8.18 -2.09
C MET A 350 -11.35 -8.84 -0.75
N PHE A 351 -11.74 -10.13 -0.77
CA PHE A 351 -12.49 -10.72 0.35
C PHE A 351 -11.84 -11.93 1.03
N ARG A 352 -10.80 -12.56 0.44
CA ARG A 352 -10.12 -13.68 1.12
C ARG A 352 -8.95 -13.16 1.99
N PRO A 353 -8.54 -13.86 3.08
CA PRO A 353 -9.13 -15.10 3.56
C PRO A 353 -10.55 -14.90 4.08
N PHE A 354 -11.41 -15.90 3.87
CA PHE A 354 -12.68 -15.98 4.55
C PHE A 354 -12.48 -16.49 5.99
N ILE A 355 -13.46 -16.26 6.88
CA ILE A 355 -13.33 -16.62 8.28
C ILE A 355 -13.08 -18.13 8.48
N TRP A 356 -13.68 -18.97 7.65
CA TRP A 356 -13.52 -20.44 7.70
C TRP A 356 -12.21 -20.95 7.09
N GLU A 357 -11.42 -20.08 6.46
CA GLU A 357 -10.08 -20.39 5.91
C GLU A 357 -8.97 -20.08 6.92
N ALA A 358 -9.31 -19.43 8.04
CA ALA A 358 -8.35 -19.01 9.05
C ALA A 358 -7.72 -20.21 9.76
N ARG A 359 -6.38 -20.30 9.73
CA ARG A 359 -5.60 -21.38 10.39
C ARG A 359 -4.80 -20.88 11.58
N ASN A 360 -4.73 -19.57 11.79
CA ASN A 360 -4.07 -18.93 12.94
C ASN A 360 -4.77 -17.63 13.32
N VAL A 361 -4.40 -17.07 14.48
CA VAL A 361 -5.05 -15.88 15.06
C VAL A 361 -4.95 -14.65 14.13
N VAL A 362 -3.81 -14.47 13.45
CA VAL A 362 -3.61 -13.33 12.54
C VAL A 362 -4.51 -13.47 11.30
N MET A 363 -4.65 -14.69 10.76
CA MET A 363 -5.57 -14.96 9.66
C MET A 363 -7.04 -14.81 10.10
N LEU A 364 -7.37 -15.21 11.33
CA LEU A 364 -8.72 -15.06 11.88
C LEU A 364 -9.11 -13.58 11.98
N ALA A 365 -8.21 -12.74 12.49
CA ALA A 365 -8.44 -11.29 12.54
C ALA A 365 -8.68 -10.69 11.16
N SER A 366 -7.87 -11.08 10.17
CA SER A 366 -8.06 -10.64 8.77
C SER A 366 -9.35 -11.21 8.16
N GLY A 367 -9.73 -12.45 8.48
CA GLY A 367 -10.98 -13.08 8.03
C GLY A 367 -12.21 -12.39 8.56
N LEU A 368 -12.21 -11.99 9.84
CA LEU A 368 -13.29 -11.19 10.45
C LEU A 368 -13.44 -9.83 9.79
N GLU A 369 -12.33 -9.14 9.54
CA GLU A 369 -12.31 -7.86 8.83
C GLU A 369 -12.87 -8.00 7.41
N ASN A 370 -12.41 -9.01 6.66
CA ASN A 370 -12.90 -9.31 5.31
C ASN A 370 -14.40 -9.70 5.28
N LEU A 371 -14.90 -10.39 6.31
CA LEU A 371 -16.32 -10.69 6.41
C LEU A 371 -17.17 -9.42 6.52
N ILE A 372 -16.72 -8.42 7.29
CA ILE A 372 -17.41 -7.12 7.38
C ILE A 372 -17.43 -6.45 6.00
N PHE A 373 -16.32 -6.47 5.26
CA PHE A 373 -16.24 -5.89 3.91
C PHE A 373 -17.13 -6.64 2.92
N LEU A 374 -17.18 -7.96 3.01
CA LEU A 374 -18.04 -8.79 2.15
C LEU A 374 -19.52 -8.48 2.41
N LEU A 375 -19.94 -8.43 3.68
CA LEU A 375 -21.33 -8.09 4.04
C LEU A 375 -21.72 -6.69 3.58
N LEU A 376 -20.81 -5.72 3.74
CA LEU A 376 -21.05 -4.36 3.24
C LEU A 376 -21.11 -4.32 1.71
N ALA A 377 -20.24 -5.05 1.01
CA ALA A 377 -20.27 -5.16 -0.44
C ALA A 377 -21.54 -5.83 -0.95
N LEU A 378 -22.03 -6.89 -0.29
CA LEU A 378 -23.31 -7.55 -0.62
C LEU A 378 -24.49 -6.60 -0.43
N ALA A 379 -24.52 -5.84 0.69
CA ALA A 379 -25.56 -4.84 0.93
C ALA A 379 -25.56 -3.73 -0.13
N ILE A 380 -24.38 -3.30 -0.59
CA ILE A 380 -24.22 -2.34 -1.67
C ILE A 380 -24.69 -2.95 -3.01
N SER A 381 -24.26 -4.19 -3.30
CA SER A 381 -24.62 -4.89 -4.53
C SER A 381 -26.13 -5.04 -4.67
N TYR A 382 -26.85 -5.39 -3.59
CA TYR A 382 -28.31 -5.43 -3.58
C TYR A 382 -28.91 -4.07 -4.00
N ARG A 383 -28.38 -2.96 -3.46
CA ARG A 383 -28.86 -1.60 -3.82
C ARG A 383 -28.50 -1.20 -5.26
N ILE A 384 -27.37 -1.66 -5.77
CA ILE A 384 -26.96 -1.43 -7.17
C ILE A 384 -27.91 -2.18 -8.10
N ILE A 385 -28.25 -3.43 -7.81
CA ILE A 385 -29.16 -4.25 -8.63
C ILE A 385 -30.56 -3.62 -8.65
N THR A 386 -31.05 -3.11 -7.53
CA THR A 386 -32.37 -2.46 -7.42
C THR A 386 -32.42 -1.03 -7.99
N GLY A 387 -31.28 -0.40 -8.24
CA GLY A 387 -31.20 0.97 -8.75
C GLY A 387 -29.88 1.29 -9.44
N PRO A 388 -29.56 0.60 -10.57
CA PRO A 388 -28.24 0.70 -11.22
C PRO A 388 -27.91 2.12 -11.72
N GLY A 389 -28.89 2.88 -12.17
CA GLY A 389 -28.70 4.24 -12.66
C GLY A 389 -28.09 5.19 -11.62
N ARG A 390 -28.41 4.99 -10.35
CA ARG A 390 -27.84 5.78 -9.24
C ARG A 390 -26.35 5.49 -9.01
N PHE A 391 -25.96 4.23 -9.12
CA PHE A 391 -24.58 3.83 -9.02
C PHE A 391 -23.72 4.45 -10.14
N PHE A 392 -24.17 4.32 -11.37
CA PHE A 392 -23.48 4.93 -12.51
C PHE A 392 -23.43 6.45 -12.41
N LYS A 393 -24.50 7.09 -11.96
CA LYS A 393 -24.50 8.53 -11.68
C LYS A 393 -23.42 8.90 -10.66
N LEU A 394 -23.36 8.19 -9.51
CA LEU A 394 -22.34 8.44 -8.49
C LEU A 394 -20.93 8.31 -9.05
N LEU A 395 -20.64 7.23 -9.79
CA LEU A 395 -19.31 7.00 -10.35
C LEU A 395 -18.92 8.05 -11.39
N PHE A 396 -19.82 8.38 -12.32
CA PHE A 396 -19.48 9.28 -13.42
C PHE A 396 -19.55 10.76 -13.08
N GLU A 397 -20.23 11.15 -12.01
CA GLU A 397 -20.23 12.53 -11.52
C GLU A 397 -19.08 12.81 -10.54
N ASN A 398 -18.48 11.77 -9.94
CA ASN A 398 -17.42 11.91 -8.93
C ASN A 398 -16.11 11.25 -9.37
N PRO A 399 -15.17 12.02 -9.95
CA PRO A 399 -13.94 11.45 -10.50
C PRO A 399 -13.05 10.77 -9.46
N LEU A 400 -13.06 11.23 -8.21
CA LEU A 400 -12.30 10.62 -7.14
C LEU A 400 -12.82 9.22 -6.80
N ILE A 401 -14.17 9.05 -6.73
CA ILE A 401 -14.73 7.70 -6.45
C ILE A 401 -14.51 6.76 -7.63
N LEU A 402 -14.61 7.26 -8.86
CA LEU A 402 -14.33 6.47 -10.05
C LEU A 402 -12.87 6.02 -10.10
N PHE A 403 -11.92 6.92 -9.77
CA PHE A 403 -10.51 6.61 -9.62
C PHE A 403 -10.28 5.53 -8.56
N MET A 404 -10.79 5.73 -7.33
CA MET A 404 -10.61 4.80 -6.22
C MET A 404 -11.24 3.43 -6.52
N PHE A 405 -12.42 3.40 -7.12
CA PHE A 405 -13.10 2.16 -7.53
C PHE A 405 -12.28 1.41 -8.59
N SER A 406 -11.86 2.10 -9.65
CA SER A 406 -11.04 1.52 -10.72
C SER A 406 -9.74 0.93 -10.19
N TYR A 407 -9.03 1.70 -9.37
CA TYR A 407 -7.80 1.25 -8.74
C TYR A 407 -8.03 0.00 -7.89
N SER A 408 -9.08 -0.01 -7.07
CA SER A 408 -9.42 -1.15 -6.22
C SER A 408 -9.72 -2.42 -7.02
N VAL A 409 -10.46 -2.30 -8.13
CA VAL A 409 -10.77 -3.44 -9.01
C VAL A 409 -9.50 -3.96 -9.69
N ILE A 410 -8.74 -3.09 -10.35
CA ILE A 410 -7.54 -3.49 -11.08
C ILE A 410 -6.52 -4.11 -10.13
N PHE A 411 -6.27 -3.47 -8.99
CA PHE A 411 -5.26 -3.94 -8.06
C PHE A 411 -5.66 -5.24 -7.36
N SER A 412 -6.95 -5.43 -7.05
CA SER A 412 -7.45 -6.69 -6.47
C SER A 412 -7.26 -7.88 -7.42
N ILE A 413 -7.46 -7.67 -8.74
CA ILE A 413 -7.19 -8.68 -9.75
C ILE A 413 -5.70 -9.03 -9.77
N LEU A 414 -4.82 -8.02 -9.82
CA LEU A 414 -3.37 -8.24 -9.85
C LEU A 414 -2.89 -9.02 -8.61
N VAL A 415 -3.38 -8.66 -7.43
CA VAL A 415 -3.03 -9.35 -6.19
C VAL A 415 -3.59 -10.77 -6.17
N GLY A 416 -4.85 -10.96 -6.54
CA GLY A 416 -5.48 -12.29 -6.57
C GLY A 416 -4.84 -13.24 -7.58
N MET A 417 -4.30 -12.71 -8.69
CA MET A 417 -3.56 -13.49 -9.69
C MET A 417 -2.15 -13.87 -9.23
N SER A 418 -1.47 -12.98 -8.50
CA SER A 418 -0.06 -13.13 -8.14
C SER A 418 0.17 -13.85 -6.81
N THR A 419 -0.89 -14.18 -6.06
CA THR A 419 -0.76 -14.81 -4.74
C THR A 419 -1.54 -16.11 -4.66
N SER A 420 -0.96 -17.11 -3.97
CA SER A 420 -1.60 -18.37 -3.63
C SER A 420 -1.44 -18.73 -2.15
N ASN A 421 -1.00 -17.76 -1.33
CA ASN A 421 -0.80 -17.94 0.11
C ASN A 421 -1.52 -16.81 0.87
N PHE A 422 -2.28 -17.16 1.90
CA PHE A 422 -3.07 -16.17 2.67
C PHE A 422 -2.21 -15.16 3.41
N GLY A 423 -1.04 -15.56 3.93
CA GLY A 423 -0.10 -14.66 4.58
C GLY A 423 0.45 -13.59 3.62
N ALA A 424 0.78 -13.98 2.39
CA ALA A 424 1.18 -13.06 1.33
C ALA A 424 0.00 -12.19 0.87
N LEU A 425 -1.20 -12.78 0.72
CA LEU A 425 -2.41 -12.09 0.26
C LEU A 425 -2.78 -10.91 1.15
N VAL A 426 -2.81 -11.09 2.48
CA VAL A 426 -3.18 -10.00 3.41
C VAL A 426 -2.17 -8.86 3.42
N ARG A 427 -0.90 -9.13 3.11
CA ARG A 427 0.13 -8.11 2.94
C ARG A 427 0.02 -7.40 1.60
N PHE A 428 -0.12 -8.17 0.52
CA PHE A 428 -0.09 -7.63 -0.85
C PHE A 428 -1.29 -6.75 -1.16
N LYS A 429 -2.43 -6.95 -0.51
CA LYS A 429 -3.60 -6.09 -0.69
C LYS A 429 -3.54 -4.76 0.08
N LEU A 430 -2.55 -4.57 0.96
CA LEU A 430 -2.42 -3.35 1.76
C LEU A 430 -2.51 -2.05 0.93
N PRO A 431 -1.82 -1.90 -0.22
CA PRO A 431 -1.83 -0.64 -0.96
C PRO A 431 -3.21 -0.15 -1.43
N PHE A 432 -4.18 -1.06 -1.58
CA PHE A 432 -5.53 -0.68 -2.02
C PHE A 432 -6.61 -0.88 -0.95
N LEU A 433 -6.37 -1.69 0.08
CA LEU A 433 -7.39 -2.11 1.03
C LEU A 433 -8.13 -0.93 1.68
N SER A 434 -7.40 0.04 2.24
CA SER A 434 -7.99 1.23 2.85
C SER A 434 -8.80 2.06 1.84
N ILE A 435 -8.36 2.14 0.59
CA ILE A 435 -9.03 2.84 -0.50
C ILE A 435 -10.32 2.11 -0.87
N PHE A 436 -10.28 0.78 -0.99
CA PHE A 436 -11.45 -0.05 -1.22
C PHE A 436 -12.52 0.12 -0.14
N VAL A 437 -12.12 0.11 1.14
CA VAL A 437 -13.05 0.34 2.25
C VAL A 437 -13.66 1.74 2.19
N CYS A 438 -12.90 2.77 1.82
CA CYS A 438 -13.43 4.11 1.55
C CYS A 438 -14.49 4.09 0.44
N VAL A 439 -14.24 3.37 -0.66
CA VAL A 439 -15.22 3.22 -1.75
C VAL A 439 -16.52 2.61 -1.24
N LEU A 440 -16.44 1.52 -0.48
CA LEU A 440 -17.63 0.87 0.10
C LEU A 440 -18.41 1.84 1.02
N ILE A 441 -17.71 2.56 1.89
CA ILE A 441 -18.34 3.52 2.81
C ILE A 441 -19.03 4.65 2.04
N VAL A 442 -18.37 5.24 1.05
CA VAL A 442 -18.92 6.35 0.27
C VAL A 442 -20.16 5.91 -0.52
N ILE A 443 -20.12 4.76 -1.18
CA ILE A 443 -21.27 4.23 -1.93
C ILE A 443 -22.44 3.94 -0.97
N TYR A 444 -22.17 3.28 0.18
CA TYR A 444 -23.20 2.97 1.17
C TYR A 444 -23.88 4.24 1.69
N GLU A 445 -23.10 5.27 2.05
CA GLU A 445 -23.63 6.54 2.57
C GLU A 445 -24.40 7.33 1.51
N PHE A 446 -24.00 7.26 0.26
CA PHE A 446 -24.73 7.86 -0.86
C PHE A 446 -26.15 7.28 -0.95
N TYR A 447 -26.28 5.95 -0.98
CA TYR A 447 -27.58 5.29 -1.02
C TYR A 447 -28.42 5.54 0.24
N ARG A 448 -27.77 5.63 1.41
CA ARG A 448 -28.45 5.94 2.67
C ARG A 448 -29.07 7.33 2.66
N LYS A 449 -28.32 8.34 2.21
CA LYS A 449 -28.80 9.72 2.11
C LYS A 449 -29.96 9.84 1.11
N GLU A 450 -29.87 9.22 -0.05
CA GLU A 450 -30.96 9.24 -1.04
C GLU A 450 -32.24 8.57 -0.52
N SER A 451 -32.10 7.42 0.17
CA SER A 451 -33.26 6.75 0.77
C SER A 451 -33.94 7.60 1.84
N ALA A 452 -33.17 8.34 2.64
CA ALA A 452 -33.71 9.25 3.65
C ALA A 452 -34.48 10.42 3.01
N LEU A 453 -33.91 11.03 1.94
CA LEU A 453 -34.58 12.11 1.20
C LEU A 453 -35.88 11.63 0.52
N ALA A 454 -35.89 10.44 -0.03
CA ALA A 454 -37.10 9.85 -0.65
C ALA A 454 -38.22 9.63 0.39
N LYS A 455 -37.88 9.13 1.59
CA LYS A 455 -38.85 8.96 2.69
C LYS A 455 -39.41 10.32 3.17
N MET A 456 -38.56 11.33 3.34
CA MET A 456 -39.01 12.68 3.71
C MET A 456 -39.98 13.28 2.69
N ALA A 457 -39.67 13.11 1.39
CA ALA A 457 -40.55 13.58 0.30
C ALA A 457 -41.89 12.85 0.26
N GLN A 458 -41.98 11.60 0.72
CA GLN A 458 -43.23 10.83 0.85
C GLN A 458 -44.08 11.28 2.07
N THR A 459 -43.41 11.66 3.14
CA THR A 459 -44.09 12.11 4.40
C THR A 459 -44.65 13.53 4.24
N LEU A 460 -44.15 14.32 3.28
CA LEU A 460 -44.59 15.69 2.98
C LEU A 460 -45.69 15.73 1.88
N ARG A 461 -46.07 14.61 1.31
CA ARG A 461 -47.21 14.41 0.41
C ARG A 461 -48.39 13.79 1.15
#